data_dfee68e89c67a80866cbe4efb0d508c9
#
_entry.id   dfee68e89c67a80866cbe4efb0d508c9
#
_cell.length_a   1.000
_cell.length_b   1.000
_cell.length_c   1.000
_cell.angle_alpha   90.00
_cell.angle_beta   90.00
_cell.angle_gamma   90.00
#
_symmetry.space_group_name_H-M   'P 1'
#
loop_
_entity.id
_entity.type
_entity.pdbx_description
1 polymer ?
#
loop_
_entity_poly.entity_id
_entity_poly.type
_entity_poly.pdbx_seq_one_letter_code
_entity_poly.pdbx_strand_id
1 'polypeptide(L)'
;MAQDLRQAIASVTGRPGPLLSAYVSVNAAIPENQERAYLVRLRDAMNDEGVPEELQRRVRKYVEAETHPHARTLVLFAAEDGLFEVYRLHVDIPESLRWGDPYVAPLTLILDEYEPYGAAVLDAERFRYFVVSPLARPEEGEKVKANGFREVDVHPNMPHPRGGGSTDADPAGRKQDSNIHRFYKELGKLIRNLTFREGVRRLILAGPKERTAQFRVALPNELKDRVVAEEHVDLGAPEGELLDRLEAVRERAEHERGRELLDEIRESGVRGLDETIAALQEENRVYHLAVLWELEDETRWCDNDELAIRDITAEECPFCSQKTRMRLLTEVLVDLSAARGARLDFMLGENENTDILRDEFGGIAGLTRF
;
A
#
# COMPACT_ATOMS: atom_id res chain seq x y z
N MET A 1 4.20 4.01 10.46
CA MET A 1 4.39 3.29 9.17
C MET A 1 3.82 4.04 7.97
N ALA A 2 2.51 4.21 7.79
CA ALA A 2 1.99 5.17 6.79
C ALA A 2 2.54 6.59 7.02
N GLN A 3 2.88 6.93 8.25
CA GLN A 3 3.53 8.17 8.62
C GLN A 3 4.97 8.27 8.07
N ASP A 4 5.71 7.17 7.98
CA ASP A 4 7.08 7.14 7.44
C ASP A 4 7.11 7.31 5.92
N LEU A 5 6.16 6.67 5.17
CA LEU A 5 6.04 6.90 3.72
C LEU A 5 5.56 8.32 3.41
N ARG A 6 4.57 8.81 4.15
CA ARG A 6 4.12 10.20 4.02
C ARG A 6 5.24 11.19 4.37
N GLN A 7 6.06 10.85 5.36
CA GLN A 7 7.23 11.66 5.70
C GLN A 7 8.29 11.59 4.60
N ALA A 8 8.51 10.41 3.98
CA ALA A 8 9.39 10.26 2.82
C ALA A 8 8.93 11.11 1.64
N ILE A 9 7.64 11.03 1.30
CA ILE A 9 7.05 11.89 0.26
C ILE A 9 7.23 13.37 0.62
N ALA A 10 6.87 13.77 1.84
CA ALA A 10 6.98 15.16 2.29
C ALA A 10 8.43 15.67 2.33
N SER A 11 9.44 14.80 2.58
CA SER A 11 10.85 15.20 2.62
C SER A 11 11.39 15.60 1.26
N VAL A 12 10.81 15.05 0.19
CA VAL A 12 11.27 15.30 -1.19
C VAL A 12 10.34 16.20 -2.00
N THR A 13 9.04 16.22 -1.68
CA THR A 13 8.07 17.08 -2.37
C THR A 13 8.38 18.56 -2.12
N GLY A 14 8.36 19.35 -3.18
CA GLY A 14 8.61 20.80 -3.13
C GLY A 14 10.09 21.19 -2.91
N ARG A 15 11.03 20.23 -3.02
CA ARG A 15 12.46 20.58 -2.98
C ARG A 15 12.87 21.39 -4.22
N PRO A 16 13.73 22.39 -4.06
CA PRO A 16 14.33 23.08 -5.19
C PRO A 16 15.44 22.22 -5.81
N GLY A 17 15.53 22.21 -7.13
CA GLY A 17 16.57 21.53 -7.90
C GLY A 17 16.29 20.07 -8.20
N PRO A 18 17.09 19.48 -9.10
CA PRO A 18 16.86 18.13 -9.57
C PRO A 18 17.15 17.08 -8.49
N LEU A 19 16.30 16.04 -8.47
CA LEU A 19 16.36 14.90 -7.57
C LEU A 19 16.41 13.61 -8.38
N LEU A 20 17.28 12.69 -8.01
CA LEU A 20 17.19 11.30 -8.44
C LEU A 20 16.11 10.60 -7.60
N SER A 21 15.10 10.11 -8.26
CA SER A 21 14.08 9.21 -7.70
C SER A 21 14.21 7.85 -8.37
N ALA A 22 14.69 6.84 -7.66
CA ALA A 22 14.91 5.51 -8.22
C ALA A 22 14.19 4.45 -7.43
N TYR A 23 13.47 3.57 -8.13
CA TYR A 23 12.75 2.41 -7.63
C TYR A 23 13.35 1.17 -8.27
N VAL A 24 14.13 0.44 -7.50
CA VAL A 24 14.96 -0.66 -8.00
C VAL A 24 14.44 -1.98 -7.48
N SER A 25 14.03 -2.90 -8.36
CA SER A 25 13.67 -4.25 -7.96
C SER A 25 14.91 -5.03 -7.54
N VAL A 26 14.93 -5.44 -6.27
CA VAL A 26 16.01 -6.26 -5.67
C VAL A 26 15.47 -7.60 -5.18
N ASN A 27 14.26 -7.95 -5.55
CA ASN A 27 13.59 -9.18 -5.15
C ASN A 27 14.36 -10.40 -5.68
N ALA A 28 14.98 -11.17 -4.78
CA ALA A 28 15.77 -12.34 -5.14
C ALA A 28 14.93 -13.50 -5.72
N ALA A 29 13.61 -13.46 -5.59
CA ALA A 29 12.71 -14.45 -6.18
C ALA A 29 12.50 -14.22 -7.69
N ILE A 30 12.83 -13.04 -8.20
CA ILE A 30 12.71 -12.67 -9.61
C ILE A 30 13.97 -13.15 -10.36
N PRO A 31 13.83 -14.00 -11.39
CA PRO A 31 14.99 -14.53 -12.14
C PRO A 31 15.91 -13.43 -12.72
N GLU A 32 15.32 -12.31 -13.16
CA GLU A 32 16.01 -11.16 -13.73
C GLU A 32 16.91 -10.43 -12.73
N ASN A 33 16.77 -10.71 -11.43
CA ASN A 33 17.62 -10.16 -10.37
C ASN A 33 18.76 -11.07 -9.94
N GLN A 34 18.87 -12.25 -10.56
CA GLN A 34 19.99 -13.17 -10.29
C GLN A 34 21.33 -12.49 -10.54
N GLU A 35 22.35 -12.91 -9.78
CA GLU A 35 23.70 -12.33 -9.85
C GLU A 35 23.73 -10.80 -9.68
N ARG A 36 22.69 -10.22 -9.05
CA ARG A 36 22.56 -8.77 -8.84
C ARG A 36 22.48 -7.97 -10.14
N ALA A 37 21.86 -8.51 -11.18
CA ALA A 37 21.70 -7.85 -12.47
C ALA A 37 21.02 -6.47 -12.39
N TYR A 38 20.26 -6.21 -11.33
CA TYR A 38 19.71 -4.87 -11.04
C TYR A 38 20.78 -3.77 -10.93
N LEU A 39 22.05 -4.10 -10.60
CA LEU A 39 23.13 -3.12 -10.59
C LEU A 39 23.45 -2.60 -11.99
N VAL A 40 23.34 -3.45 -12.99
CA VAL A 40 23.56 -3.09 -14.40
C VAL A 40 22.41 -2.22 -14.89
N ARG A 41 21.16 -2.64 -14.63
CA ARG A 41 19.96 -1.88 -15.00
C ARG A 41 19.95 -0.50 -14.36
N LEU A 42 20.27 -0.39 -13.06
CA LEU A 42 20.37 0.88 -12.35
C LEU A 42 21.40 1.80 -12.97
N ARG A 43 22.59 1.27 -13.32
CA ARG A 43 23.64 2.07 -13.98
C ARG A 43 23.18 2.61 -15.33
N ASP A 44 22.60 1.74 -16.14
CA ASP A 44 22.16 2.08 -17.49
C ASP A 44 21.02 3.11 -17.45
N ALA A 45 20.04 2.92 -16.58
CA ALA A 45 18.95 3.88 -16.36
C ALA A 45 19.46 5.26 -15.86
N MET A 46 20.44 5.29 -14.94
CA MET A 46 21.05 6.57 -14.53
C MET A 46 21.79 7.29 -15.68
N ASN A 47 22.40 6.54 -16.60
CA ASN A 47 23.05 7.13 -17.77
C ASN A 47 22.01 7.70 -18.73
N ASP A 48 20.96 6.96 -19.01
CA ASP A 48 19.89 7.34 -19.93
C ASP A 48 19.16 8.61 -19.47
N GLU A 49 18.93 8.74 -18.17
CA GLU A 49 18.34 9.92 -17.53
C GLU A 49 19.32 11.10 -17.35
N GLY A 50 20.59 10.92 -17.66
CA GLY A 50 21.60 11.98 -17.56
C GLY A 50 21.96 12.39 -16.14
N VAL A 51 21.86 11.47 -15.18
CA VAL A 51 22.24 11.71 -13.78
C VAL A 51 23.73 12.08 -13.69
N PRO A 52 24.13 13.10 -12.92
CA PRO A 52 25.54 13.51 -12.78
C PRO A 52 26.45 12.36 -12.30
N GLU A 53 27.64 12.20 -12.90
CA GLU A 53 28.55 11.08 -12.63
C GLU A 53 28.92 10.90 -11.14
N GLU A 54 29.09 12.01 -10.41
CA GLU A 54 29.40 11.97 -8.98
C GLU A 54 28.28 11.35 -8.18
N LEU A 55 27.02 11.71 -8.51
CA LEU A 55 25.85 11.16 -7.87
C LEU A 55 25.66 9.68 -8.23
N GLN A 56 25.86 9.32 -9.51
CA GLN A 56 25.84 7.91 -9.94
C GLN A 56 26.86 7.07 -9.15
N ARG A 57 28.09 7.58 -8.96
CA ARG A 57 29.14 6.90 -8.21
C ARG A 57 28.72 6.66 -6.75
N ARG A 58 28.11 7.66 -6.13
CA ARG A 58 27.62 7.59 -4.75
C ARG A 58 26.50 6.55 -4.61
N VAL A 59 25.53 6.56 -5.51
CA VAL A 59 24.40 5.60 -5.54
C VAL A 59 24.92 4.17 -5.75
N ARG A 60 25.77 3.95 -6.78
CA ARG A 60 26.34 2.63 -7.04
C ARG A 60 27.11 2.09 -5.84
N LYS A 61 27.98 2.91 -5.24
CA LYS A 61 28.75 2.52 -4.06
C LYS A 61 27.86 2.03 -2.93
N TYR A 62 26.73 2.70 -2.71
CA TYR A 62 25.76 2.30 -1.70
C TYR A 62 25.10 0.97 -2.04
N VAL A 63 24.54 0.84 -3.25
CA VAL A 63 23.80 -0.37 -3.65
C VAL A 63 24.73 -1.59 -3.80
N GLU A 64 25.98 -1.39 -4.24
CA GLU A 64 27.00 -2.44 -4.28
C GLU A 64 27.38 -2.95 -2.89
N ALA A 65 27.43 -2.06 -1.89
CA ALA A 65 27.72 -2.44 -0.50
C ALA A 65 26.57 -3.20 0.16
N GLU A 66 25.35 -3.03 -0.33
CA GLU A 66 24.15 -3.75 0.14
C GLU A 66 24.10 -5.17 -0.46
N THR A 67 24.84 -6.11 0.12
CA THR A 67 24.99 -7.46 -0.46
C THR A 67 23.71 -8.31 -0.37
N HIS A 68 22.86 -8.06 0.61
CA HIS A 68 21.60 -8.76 0.83
C HIS A 68 20.51 -7.74 1.23
N PRO A 69 19.97 -6.99 0.26
CA PRO A 69 18.87 -6.10 0.57
C PRO A 69 17.69 -6.96 1.01
N HIS A 70 17.35 -6.90 2.30
CA HIS A 70 16.16 -7.55 2.83
C HIS A 70 14.92 -6.76 2.41
N ALA A 71 14.69 -6.68 1.10
CA ALA A 71 13.64 -5.92 0.46
C ALA A 71 13.28 -6.55 -0.88
N ARG A 72 12.11 -6.21 -1.42
CA ARG A 72 11.74 -6.50 -2.81
C ARG A 72 12.06 -5.31 -3.70
N THR A 73 11.84 -4.11 -3.20
CA THR A 73 12.21 -2.87 -3.90
C THR A 73 13.05 -1.95 -2.99
N LEU A 74 14.11 -1.39 -3.54
CA LEU A 74 14.84 -0.26 -2.95
C LEU A 74 14.34 1.03 -3.56
N VAL A 75 13.96 1.99 -2.71
CA VAL A 75 13.67 3.37 -3.12
C VAL A 75 14.82 4.26 -2.70
N LEU A 76 15.37 5.02 -3.64
CA LEU A 76 16.48 5.93 -3.41
C LEU A 76 16.06 7.34 -3.85
N PHE A 77 16.23 8.29 -2.93
CA PHE A 77 16.19 9.72 -3.24
C PHE A 77 17.56 10.32 -3.00
N ALA A 78 18.14 10.88 -4.05
CA ALA A 78 19.49 11.44 -3.97
C ALA A 78 19.63 12.73 -4.79
N ALA A 79 20.36 13.70 -4.24
CA ALA A 79 20.62 14.98 -4.91
C ALA A 79 22.06 15.42 -4.73
N GLU A 80 22.52 16.39 -5.58
CA GLU A 80 23.88 16.91 -5.53
C GLU A 80 24.17 17.72 -4.27
N ASP A 81 23.12 18.30 -3.63
CA ASP A 81 23.22 19.06 -2.38
C ASP A 81 23.50 18.20 -1.12
N GLY A 82 23.61 16.89 -1.31
CA GLY A 82 23.95 15.96 -0.23
C GLY A 82 22.79 15.08 0.23
N LEU A 83 21.54 15.34 -0.16
CA LEU A 83 20.44 14.43 0.13
C LEU A 83 20.77 13.00 -0.31
N PHE A 84 20.47 12.05 0.56
CA PHE A 84 20.59 10.63 0.26
C PHE A 84 19.73 9.83 1.21
N GLU A 85 18.55 9.46 0.76
CA GLU A 85 17.58 8.69 1.54
C GLU A 85 17.32 7.36 0.86
N VAL A 86 17.20 6.29 1.65
CA VAL A 86 16.94 4.95 1.14
C VAL A 86 15.85 4.31 1.97
N TYR A 87 14.85 3.80 1.27
CA TYR A 87 13.74 3.04 1.86
C TYR A 87 13.73 1.62 1.30
N ARG A 88 13.43 0.67 2.16
CA ARG A 88 13.32 -0.76 1.81
C ARG A 88 11.89 -1.16 1.85
N LEU A 89 11.36 -1.56 0.70
CA LEU A 89 9.98 -2.01 0.58
C LEU A 89 9.92 -3.53 0.47
N HIS A 90 9.00 -4.14 1.16
CA HIS A 90 8.71 -5.58 1.08
C HIS A 90 7.64 -5.92 0.03
N VAL A 91 7.35 -4.98 -0.83
CA VAL A 91 6.42 -5.11 -1.95
C VAL A 91 7.16 -4.89 -3.25
N ASP A 92 6.70 -5.55 -4.30
CA ASP A 92 7.21 -5.33 -5.65
C ASP A 92 6.48 -4.13 -6.24
N ILE A 93 7.23 -3.17 -6.77
CA ILE A 93 6.74 -2.07 -7.59
C ILE A 93 7.53 -2.04 -8.90
N PRO A 94 6.89 -1.59 -9.98
CA PRO A 94 7.58 -1.45 -11.27
C PRO A 94 8.86 -0.63 -11.14
N GLU A 95 9.95 -1.13 -11.71
CA GLU A 95 11.21 -0.39 -11.76
C GLU A 95 11.01 0.91 -12.50
N SER A 96 11.49 2.00 -11.90
CA SER A 96 11.50 3.31 -12.53
C SER A 96 12.64 4.16 -11.98
N LEU A 97 13.16 5.04 -12.82
CA LEU A 97 14.17 6.00 -12.43
C LEU A 97 13.89 7.32 -13.15
N ARG A 98 13.96 8.42 -12.40
CA ARG A 98 13.79 9.77 -12.92
C ARG A 98 14.84 10.69 -12.34
N TRP A 99 15.34 11.60 -13.16
CA TRP A 99 16.23 12.69 -12.76
C TRP A 99 15.56 14.02 -13.07
N GLY A 100 15.22 14.80 -12.06
CA GLY A 100 14.52 16.08 -12.20
C GLY A 100 13.59 16.35 -11.04
N ASP A 101 12.31 16.55 -11.32
CA ASP A 101 11.30 16.69 -10.27
C ASP A 101 11.17 15.42 -9.42
N PRO A 102 10.79 15.54 -8.13
CA PRO A 102 10.56 14.38 -7.28
C PRO A 102 9.49 13.46 -7.87
N TYR A 103 9.84 12.21 -8.17
CA TYR A 103 8.91 11.20 -8.65
C TYR A 103 8.42 10.36 -7.48
N VAL A 104 7.26 10.73 -6.91
CA VAL A 104 6.69 10.10 -5.71
C VAL A 104 5.42 9.27 -5.99
N ALA A 105 4.96 9.24 -7.23
CA ALA A 105 3.77 8.47 -7.60
C ALA A 105 3.83 7.00 -7.16
N PRO A 106 4.96 6.25 -7.30
CA PRO A 106 5.06 4.89 -6.80
C PRO A 106 4.89 4.75 -5.28
N LEU A 107 5.32 5.75 -4.49
CA LEU A 107 5.09 5.74 -3.05
C LEU A 107 3.63 6.02 -2.70
N THR A 108 2.96 6.84 -3.50
CA THR A 108 1.53 7.11 -3.34
C THR A 108 0.70 5.87 -3.66
N LEU A 109 1.04 5.15 -4.73
CA LEU A 109 0.49 3.84 -5.03
C LEU A 109 0.58 2.90 -3.82
N ILE A 110 1.77 2.81 -3.20
CA ILE A 110 1.97 1.93 -2.04
C ILE A 110 1.15 2.37 -0.83
N LEU A 111 1.04 3.68 -0.59
CA LEU A 111 0.25 4.21 0.52
C LEU A 111 -1.22 3.84 0.42
N ASP A 112 -1.72 3.71 -0.79
CA ASP A 112 -3.12 3.40 -1.05
C ASP A 112 -3.37 1.90 -1.16
N GLU A 113 -2.63 1.21 -2.01
CA GLU A 113 -2.81 -0.21 -2.28
C GLU A 113 -2.38 -1.11 -1.11
N TYR A 114 -1.34 -0.68 -0.39
CA TYR A 114 -0.81 -1.43 0.75
C TYR A 114 -1.15 -0.75 2.09
N GLU A 115 -2.42 -0.42 2.30
CA GLU A 115 -2.88 -0.06 3.64
C GLU A 115 -2.50 -1.18 4.64
N PRO A 116 -2.04 -0.83 5.86
CA PRO A 116 -1.65 -1.86 6.82
C PRO A 116 -2.80 -2.82 7.14
N TYR A 117 -2.61 -4.08 6.83
CA TYR A 117 -3.51 -5.16 7.22
C TYR A 117 -3.09 -5.77 8.54
N GLY A 118 -4.07 -6.09 9.37
CA GLY A 118 -3.90 -6.96 10.52
C GLY A 118 -4.51 -8.32 10.23
N ALA A 119 -3.83 -9.40 10.61
CA ALA A 119 -4.40 -10.73 10.57
C ALA A 119 -4.43 -11.31 11.99
N ALA A 120 -5.64 -11.51 12.49
CA ALA A 120 -5.90 -12.14 13.79
C ALA A 120 -6.15 -13.63 13.56
N VAL A 121 -5.15 -14.45 13.86
CA VAL A 121 -5.20 -15.91 13.72
C VAL A 121 -5.51 -16.52 15.08
N LEU A 122 -6.64 -17.22 15.23
CA LEU A 122 -7.10 -17.67 16.53
C LEU A 122 -7.83 -19.01 16.48
N ASP A 123 -7.75 -19.72 17.59
CA ASP A 123 -8.64 -20.84 17.91
C ASP A 123 -9.26 -20.67 19.32
N ALA A 124 -9.62 -21.75 20.00
CA ALA A 124 -10.17 -21.69 21.35
C ALA A 124 -9.14 -21.35 22.43
N GLU A 125 -7.84 -21.57 22.16
CA GLU A 125 -6.76 -21.52 23.15
C GLU A 125 -5.57 -20.68 22.68
N ARG A 126 -5.38 -20.52 21.38
CA ARG A 126 -4.21 -19.87 20.76
C ARG A 126 -4.61 -18.64 20.00
N PHE A 127 -3.72 -17.67 19.97
CA PHE A 127 -3.87 -16.44 19.24
C PHE A 127 -2.51 -15.97 18.72
N ARG A 128 -2.48 -15.53 17.47
CA ARG A 128 -1.35 -14.85 16.83
C ARG A 128 -1.87 -13.61 16.12
N TYR A 129 -1.10 -12.56 16.13
CA TYR A 129 -1.44 -11.34 15.41
C TYR A 129 -0.30 -10.95 14.48
N PHE A 130 -0.64 -10.83 13.21
CA PHE A 130 0.29 -10.42 12.18
C PHE A 130 -0.12 -9.04 11.67
N VAL A 131 0.89 -8.24 11.33
CA VAL A 131 0.71 -6.98 10.62
C VAL A 131 1.47 -7.06 9.32
N VAL A 132 0.80 -6.77 8.23
CA VAL A 132 1.41 -6.60 6.92
C VAL A 132 1.55 -5.13 6.66
N SER A 133 2.75 -4.71 6.28
CA SER A 133 3.03 -3.34 5.94
C SER A 133 4.11 -3.28 4.86
N PRO A 134 3.96 -2.41 3.86
CA PRO A 134 4.94 -2.27 2.78
C PRO A 134 6.30 -1.79 3.29
N LEU A 135 6.31 -1.02 4.37
CA LEU A 135 7.51 -0.57 5.08
C LEU A 135 7.61 -1.30 6.42
N ALA A 136 8.07 -2.52 6.42
CA ALA A 136 8.47 -3.12 7.68
C ALA A 136 9.89 -2.64 8.03
N ARG A 137 10.00 -1.71 8.99
CA ARG A 137 11.23 -1.58 9.76
C ARG A 137 11.12 -2.62 10.87
N PRO A 138 11.90 -3.70 10.87
CA PRO A 138 11.97 -4.55 12.05
C PRO A 138 12.55 -3.66 13.17
N GLU A 139 11.84 -3.54 14.28
CA GLU A 139 12.47 -3.11 15.52
C GLU A 139 13.61 -4.10 15.82
N GLU A 140 14.69 -3.65 16.46
CA GLU A 140 15.84 -4.52 16.74
C GLU A 140 15.34 -5.82 17.42
N GLY A 141 15.46 -6.95 16.70
CA GLY A 141 15.04 -8.27 17.18
C GLY A 141 13.75 -8.84 16.58
N GLU A 142 12.94 -8.06 15.88
CA GLU A 142 11.76 -8.56 15.16
C GLU A 142 12.15 -9.15 13.80
N LYS A 143 11.69 -10.37 13.53
CA LYS A 143 11.89 -11.03 12.23
C LYS A 143 10.73 -10.63 11.29
N VAL A 144 11.02 -9.83 10.30
CA VAL A 144 10.13 -9.69 9.15
C VAL A 144 10.21 -10.97 8.34
N LYS A 145 9.06 -11.58 8.11
CA LYS A 145 8.93 -12.83 7.35
C LYS A 145 8.80 -12.53 5.87
N ALA A 146 8.91 -13.57 5.05
CA ALA A 146 8.58 -13.45 3.63
C ALA A 146 7.21 -12.76 3.48
N ASN A 147 6.99 -12.01 2.41
CA ASN A 147 5.75 -11.30 2.09
C ASN A 147 5.41 -10.10 3.02
N GLY A 148 6.37 -9.56 3.77
CA GLY A 148 6.15 -8.36 4.61
C GLY A 148 5.31 -8.58 5.87
N PHE A 149 5.00 -9.83 6.23
CA PHE A 149 4.31 -10.15 7.47
C PHE A 149 5.26 -10.05 8.67
N ARG A 150 4.81 -9.32 9.68
CA ARG A 150 5.46 -9.22 10.99
C ARG A 150 4.53 -9.75 12.05
N GLU A 151 4.98 -10.75 12.79
CA GLU A 151 4.24 -11.21 13.95
C GLU A 151 4.46 -10.24 15.12
N VAL A 152 3.38 -9.75 15.68
CA VAL A 152 3.43 -8.86 16.85
C VAL A 152 3.45 -9.70 18.10
N ASP A 153 4.48 -9.52 18.94
CA ASP A 153 4.56 -10.20 20.22
C ASP A 153 3.44 -9.71 21.16
N VAL A 154 2.57 -10.64 21.54
CA VAL A 154 1.43 -10.40 22.41
C VAL A 154 1.52 -11.17 23.74
N HIS A 155 2.56 -11.98 23.91
CA HIS A 155 2.71 -12.88 25.05
C HIS A 155 2.51 -12.26 26.42
N PRO A 156 3.06 -11.07 26.77
CA PRO A 156 2.91 -10.49 28.09
C PRO A 156 1.47 -10.06 28.43
N ASN A 157 0.66 -9.81 27.40
CA ASN A 157 -0.67 -9.23 27.55
C ASN A 157 -1.80 -10.16 27.09
N MET A 158 -1.46 -11.40 26.72
CA MET A 158 -2.43 -12.32 26.16
C MET A 158 -3.38 -12.83 27.25
N PRO A 159 -4.70 -12.66 27.07
CA PRO A 159 -5.68 -13.27 27.95
C PRO A 159 -5.62 -14.81 27.82
N HIS A 160 -5.80 -15.49 28.92
CA HIS A 160 -5.82 -16.94 28.95
C HIS A 160 -7.25 -17.46 29.19
N PRO A 161 -7.73 -18.45 28.43
CA PRO A 161 -8.95 -19.13 28.78
C PRO A 161 -8.75 -19.81 30.13
N ARG A 162 -9.53 -19.42 31.14
CA ARG A 162 -9.46 -20.07 32.45
C ARG A 162 -9.98 -21.49 32.31
N GLY A 163 -9.08 -22.46 32.43
CA GLY A 163 -9.42 -23.87 32.46
C GLY A 163 -10.42 -24.14 33.58
N GLY A 164 -11.62 -24.54 33.21
CA GLY A 164 -12.61 -25.05 34.17
C GLY A 164 -12.40 -26.55 34.37
N GLY A 165 -11.58 -26.93 35.34
CA GLY A 165 -11.65 -28.29 35.83
C GLY A 165 -12.99 -28.51 36.49
N SER A 166 -13.87 -29.28 35.87
CA SER A 166 -15.10 -29.79 36.50
C SER A 166 -15.43 -31.17 35.93
N THR A 167 -15.34 -32.11 36.80
CA THR A 167 -15.93 -33.43 36.68
C THR A 167 -17.39 -33.36 37.05
N ASP A 168 -18.31 -33.06 36.10
CA ASP A 168 -19.71 -33.49 36.16
C ASP A 168 -20.48 -33.02 34.91
N ALA A 169 -21.32 -33.91 34.41
CA ALA A 169 -22.01 -33.79 33.15
C ALA A 169 -23.04 -32.63 33.14
N ASP A 170 -23.20 -32.00 31.99
CA ASP A 170 -24.20 -31.03 31.54
C ASP A 170 -24.10 -29.54 31.94
N PRO A 171 -23.57 -29.06 33.04
CA PRO A 171 -23.24 -27.65 33.21
C PRO A 171 -21.91 -27.25 32.56
N ALA A 172 -21.09 -28.20 32.12
CA ALA A 172 -19.75 -27.96 31.60
C ALA A 172 -19.76 -27.21 30.26
N GLY A 173 -20.68 -27.54 29.36
CA GLY A 173 -20.78 -26.88 28.05
C GLY A 173 -21.08 -25.39 28.16
N ARG A 174 -22.06 -25.00 28.97
CA ARG A 174 -22.44 -23.59 29.17
C ARG A 174 -21.34 -22.77 29.88
N LYS A 175 -20.58 -23.40 30.79
CA LYS A 175 -19.46 -22.77 31.46
C LYS A 175 -18.26 -22.57 30.53
N GLN A 176 -18.03 -23.53 29.64
CA GLN A 176 -16.97 -23.46 28.62
C GLN A 176 -17.29 -22.37 27.59
N ASP A 177 -18.51 -22.28 27.09
CA ASP A 177 -18.94 -21.23 26.17
C ASP A 177 -18.84 -19.83 26.82
N SER A 178 -19.23 -19.70 28.08
CA SER A 178 -19.10 -18.45 28.84
C SER A 178 -17.63 -18.03 29.03
N ASN A 179 -16.72 -18.98 29.25
CA ASN A 179 -15.29 -18.71 29.39
C ASN A 179 -14.68 -18.29 28.05
N ILE A 180 -15.02 -18.96 26.95
CA ILE A 180 -14.57 -18.62 25.60
C ILE A 180 -15.08 -17.22 25.23
N HIS A 181 -16.35 -16.91 25.48
CA HIS A 181 -16.92 -15.60 25.19
C HIS A 181 -16.21 -14.47 25.96
N ARG A 182 -15.87 -14.68 27.23
CA ARG A 182 -15.08 -13.73 28.02
C ARG A 182 -13.68 -13.58 27.46
N PHE A 183 -13.02 -14.70 27.13
CA PHE A 183 -11.70 -14.69 26.48
C PHE A 183 -11.74 -13.89 25.19
N TYR A 184 -12.72 -14.10 24.32
CA TYR A 184 -12.84 -13.34 23.08
C TYR A 184 -13.12 -11.86 23.29
N LYS A 185 -13.85 -11.46 24.30
CA LYS A 185 -14.03 -10.04 24.66
C LYS A 185 -12.72 -9.39 25.12
N GLU A 186 -11.92 -10.09 25.90
CA GLU A 186 -10.61 -9.60 26.34
C GLU A 186 -9.64 -9.53 25.18
N LEU A 187 -9.65 -10.55 24.32
CA LEU A 187 -8.86 -10.60 23.09
C LEU A 187 -9.27 -9.48 22.11
N GLY A 188 -10.55 -9.20 21.97
CA GLY A 188 -11.05 -8.09 21.15
C GLY A 188 -10.50 -6.72 21.60
N LYS A 189 -10.36 -6.51 22.91
CA LYS A 189 -9.72 -5.29 23.44
C LYS A 189 -8.23 -5.23 23.13
N LEU A 190 -7.54 -6.37 23.24
CA LEU A 190 -6.13 -6.46 22.88
C LEU A 190 -5.92 -6.16 21.40
N ILE A 191 -6.69 -6.81 20.52
CA ILE A 191 -6.61 -6.59 19.06
C ILE A 191 -6.94 -5.13 18.73
N ARG A 192 -7.93 -4.54 19.39
CA ARG A 192 -8.21 -3.11 19.24
C ARG A 192 -6.96 -2.25 19.47
N ASN A 193 -6.30 -2.46 20.61
CA ASN A 193 -5.10 -1.70 20.94
C ASN A 193 -3.97 -1.92 19.93
N LEU A 194 -3.76 -3.17 19.49
CA LEU A 194 -2.77 -3.51 18.47
C LEU A 194 -3.12 -2.85 17.13
N THR A 195 -4.35 -2.99 16.68
CA THR A 195 -4.88 -2.41 15.44
C THR A 195 -4.64 -0.89 15.38
N PHE A 196 -4.94 -0.16 16.47
CA PHE A 196 -4.72 1.29 16.51
C PHE A 196 -3.22 1.65 16.63
N ARG A 197 -2.46 0.91 17.43
CA ARG A 197 -1.01 1.14 17.57
C ARG A 197 -0.27 0.95 16.26
N GLU A 198 -0.61 -0.10 15.51
CA GLU A 198 0.04 -0.45 14.24
C GLU A 198 -0.56 0.31 13.04
N GLY A 199 -1.56 1.14 13.25
CA GLY A 199 -2.24 1.87 12.19
C GLY A 199 -3.02 0.99 11.21
N VAL A 200 -3.38 -0.23 11.62
CA VAL A 200 -4.13 -1.19 10.81
C VAL A 200 -5.52 -0.66 10.51
N ARG A 201 -5.89 -0.66 9.24
CA ARG A 201 -7.21 -0.22 8.78
C ARG A 201 -8.11 -1.38 8.40
N ARG A 202 -7.53 -2.51 8.04
CA ARG A 202 -8.24 -3.71 7.57
C ARG A 202 -7.80 -4.92 8.37
N LEU A 203 -8.76 -5.76 8.73
CA LEU A 203 -8.54 -6.89 9.61
C LEU A 203 -9.02 -8.18 8.93
N ILE A 204 -8.14 -9.16 8.85
CA ILE A 204 -8.45 -10.53 8.46
C ILE A 204 -8.61 -11.34 9.73
N LEU A 205 -9.70 -12.10 9.84
CA LEU A 205 -9.88 -13.09 10.88
C LEU A 205 -9.58 -14.47 10.31
N ALA A 206 -8.66 -15.20 10.92
CA ALA A 206 -8.27 -16.51 10.42
C ALA A 206 -8.31 -17.57 11.54
N GLY A 207 -8.79 -18.77 11.20
CA GLY A 207 -8.92 -19.88 12.13
C GLY A 207 -10.07 -20.82 11.79
N PRO A 208 -10.46 -21.74 12.69
CA PRO A 208 -11.63 -22.59 12.50
C PRO A 208 -12.90 -21.74 12.34
N LYS A 209 -13.71 -22.02 11.32
CA LYS A 209 -14.89 -21.21 10.91
C LYS A 209 -15.84 -20.85 12.07
N GLU A 210 -16.12 -21.81 12.96
CA GLU A 210 -16.97 -21.54 14.11
C GLU A 210 -16.33 -20.55 15.10
N ARG A 211 -15.00 -20.57 15.23
CA ARG A 211 -14.25 -19.74 16.17
C ARG A 211 -14.12 -18.31 15.68
N THR A 212 -13.84 -18.14 14.39
CA THR A 212 -13.79 -16.80 13.76
C THR A 212 -15.17 -16.13 13.83
N ALA A 213 -16.24 -16.86 13.52
CA ALA A 213 -17.61 -16.34 13.61
C ALA A 213 -17.98 -15.93 15.05
N GLN A 214 -17.69 -16.78 16.06
CA GLN A 214 -17.91 -16.45 17.46
C GLN A 214 -17.09 -15.23 17.90
N PHE A 215 -15.84 -15.16 17.45
CA PHE A 215 -14.95 -14.05 17.77
C PHE A 215 -15.44 -12.73 17.13
N ARG A 216 -15.86 -12.76 15.87
CA ARG A 216 -16.44 -11.59 15.18
C ARG A 216 -17.60 -10.97 15.95
N VAL A 217 -18.48 -11.80 16.53
CA VAL A 217 -19.59 -11.33 17.38
C VAL A 217 -19.04 -10.58 18.62
N ALA A 218 -17.96 -11.08 19.21
CA ALA A 218 -17.35 -10.53 20.42
C ALA A 218 -16.47 -9.29 20.18
N LEU A 219 -16.12 -8.99 18.93
CA LEU A 219 -15.30 -7.82 18.57
C LEU A 219 -16.03 -6.51 18.94
N PRO A 220 -15.28 -5.46 19.35
CA PRO A 220 -15.79 -4.10 19.38
C PRO A 220 -16.34 -3.66 18.01
N ASN A 221 -17.42 -2.89 18.00
CA ASN A 221 -18.07 -2.49 16.73
C ASN A 221 -17.11 -1.80 15.76
N GLU A 222 -16.25 -0.92 16.27
CA GLU A 222 -15.21 -0.22 15.49
C GLU A 222 -14.20 -1.14 14.80
N LEU A 223 -14.06 -2.40 15.23
CA LEU A 223 -13.24 -3.40 14.56
C LEU A 223 -14.04 -4.26 13.60
N LYS A 224 -15.36 -4.45 13.84
CA LYS A 224 -16.22 -5.20 12.94
C LYS A 224 -16.26 -4.62 11.55
N ASP A 225 -16.28 -3.29 11.46
CA ASP A 225 -16.29 -2.54 10.21
C ASP A 225 -14.94 -2.62 9.48
N ARG A 226 -13.86 -3.02 10.18
CA ARG A 226 -12.54 -3.24 9.60
C ARG A 226 -12.31 -4.69 9.13
N VAL A 227 -13.19 -5.63 9.50
CA VAL A 227 -13.06 -7.02 9.06
C VAL A 227 -13.44 -7.13 7.60
N VAL A 228 -12.43 -7.36 6.77
CA VAL A 228 -12.59 -7.50 5.31
C VAL A 228 -12.72 -8.95 4.86
N ALA A 229 -12.21 -9.90 5.66
CA ALA A 229 -12.31 -11.32 5.32
C ALA A 229 -12.26 -12.21 6.57
N GLU A 230 -12.89 -13.39 6.45
CA GLU A 230 -12.77 -14.50 7.37
C GLU A 230 -12.21 -15.70 6.62
N GLU A 231 -11.08 -16.25 7.05
CA GLU A 231 -10.42 -17.35 6.37
C GLU A 231 -10.28 -18.57 7.27
N HIS A 232 -10.53 -19.75 6.69
CA HIS A 232 -10.35 -20.99 7.41
C HIS A 232 -8.89 -21.43 7.34
N VAL A 233 -8.20 -21.42 8.49
CA VAL A 233 -6.81 -21.90 8.62
C VAL A 233 -6.69 -22.85 9.80
N ASP A 234 -5.75 -23.79 9.68
CA ASP A 234 -5.29 -24.58 10.80
C ASP A 234 -4.08 -23.91 11.46
N LEU A 235 -4.18 -23.59 12.76
CA LEU A 235 -3.07 -23.01 13.51
C LEU A 235 -1.90 -23.99 13.71
N GLY A 236 -2.10 -25.26 13.40
CA GLY A 236 -1.06 -26.28 13.36
C GLY A 236 -0.30 -26.37 12.04
N ALA A 237 -0.78 -25.68 11.00
CA ALA A 237 -0.10 -25.66 9.71
C ALA A 237 1.29 -24.99 9.78
N PRO A 238 2.22 -25.35 8.88
CA PRO A 238 3.49 -24.64 8.75
C PRO A 238 3.27 -23.14 8.55
N GLU A 239 4.12 -22.33 9.16
CA GLU A 239 3.97 -20.87 9.13
C GLU A 239 3.95 -20.30 7.70
N GLY A 240 4.78 -20.84 6.79
CA GLY A 240 4.77 -20.41 5.39
C GLY A 240 3.40 -20.60 4.73
N GLU A 241 2.77 -21.77 4.93
CA GLU A 241 1.43 -22.03 4.39
C GLU A 241 0.36 -21.08 4.97
N LEU A 242 0.46 -20.76 6.26
CA LEU A 242 -0.42 -19.78 6.89
C LEU A 242 -0.25 -18.39 6.25
N LEU A 243 0.99 -17.95 6.08
CA LEU A 243 1.27 -16.63 5.51
C LEU A 243 0.85 -16.53 4.04
N ASP A 244 1.08 -17.59 3.25
CA ASP A 244 0.66 -17.64 1.84
C ASP A 244 -0.88 -17.56 1.72
N ARG A 245 -1.61 -18.23 2.61
CA ARG A 245 -3.08 -18.12 2.66
C ARG A 245 -3.55 -16.72 3.04
N LEU A 246 -2.91 -16.09 4.04
CA LEU A 246 -3.26 -14.72 4.44
C LEU A 246 -2.99 -13.72 3.33
N GLU A 247 -1.91 -13.90 2.56
CA GLU A 247 -1.60 -13.08 1.39
C GLU A 247 -2.66 -13.23 0.31
N ALA A 248 -3.04 -14.45 -0.05
CA ALA A 248 -4.10 -14.70 -1.03
C ALA A 248 -5.45 -14.10 -0.61
N VAL A 249 -5.73 -14.04 0.70
CA VAL A 249 -6.94 -13.37 1.23
C VAL A 249 -6.85 -11.86 1.06
N ARG A 250 -5.69 -11.28 1.36
CA ARG A 250 -5.44 -9.84 1.19
C ARG A 250 -5.62 -9.43 -0.27
N GLU A 251 -5.00 -10.16 -1.20
CA GLU A 251 -5.11 -9.90 -2.64
C GLU A 251 -6.55 -9.96 -3.14
N ARG A 252 -7.32 -10.98 -2.70
CA ARG A 252 -8.74 -11.07 -3.04
C ARG A 252 -9.55 -9.88 -2.52
N ALA A 253 -9.32 -9.48 -1.27
CA ALA A 253 -10.02 -8.35 -0.67
C ALA A 253 -9.70 -7.02 -1.38
N GLU A 254 -8.46 -6.83 -1.85
CA GLU A 254 -8.08 -5.68 -2.67
C GLU A 254 -8.76 -5.71 -4.04
N HIS A 255 -8.77 -6.88 -4.67
CA HIS A 255 -9.42 -7.05 -5.96
C HIS A 255 -10.94 -6.77 -5.89
N GLU A 256 -11.62 -7.30 -4.86
CA GLU A 256 -13.04 -7.05 -4.61
C GLU A 256 -13.32 -5.55 -4.41
N ARG A 257 -12.49 -4.86 -3.62
CA ARG A 257 -12.61 -3.41 -3.42
C ARG A 257 -12.45 -2.61 -4.71
N GLY A 258 -11.45 -2.95 -5.52
CA GLY A 258 -11.26 -2.32 -6.82
C GLY A 258 -12.48 -2.52 -7.71
N ARG A 259 -13.08 -3.71 -7.68
CA ARG A 259 -14.30 -4.02 -8.43
C ARG A 259 -15.50 -3.19 -7.95
N GLU A 260 -15.70 -3.12 -6.64
CA GLU A 260 -16.77 -2.30 -6.05
C GLU A 260 -16.65 -0.83 -6.46
N LEU A 261 -15.43 -0.26 -6.40
CA LEU A 261 -15.17 1.11 -6.85
C LEU A 261 -15.54 1.32 -8.33
N LEU A 262 -15.14 0.40 -9.22
CA LEU A 262 -15.45 0.49 -10.64
C LEU A 262 -16.95 0.36 -10.91
N ASP A 263 -17.66 -0.49 -10.18
CA ASP A 263 -19.10 -0.64 -10.29
C ASP A 263 -19.83 0.62 -9.80
N GLU A 264 -19.41 1.25 -8.71
CA GLU A 264 -19.93 2.54 -8.24
C GLU A 264 -19.67 3.67 -9.26
N ILE A 265 -18.45 3.72 -9.85
CA ILE A 265 -18.14 4.68 -10.92
C ILE A 265 -19.01 4.45 -12.15
N ARG A 266 -19.29 3.19 -12.48
CA ARG A 266 -20.17 2.86 -13.62
C ARG A 266 -21.58 3.42 -13.43
N GLU A 267 -22.07 3.47 -12.20
CA GLU A 267 -23.40 3.96 -11.86
C GLU A 267 -23.46 5.50 -11.74
N SER A 268 -22.46 6.13 -11.12
CA SER A 268 -22.54 7.54 -10.71
C SER A 268 -21.25 8.34 -10.87
N GLY A 269 -20.30 7.85 -11.68
CA GLY A 269 -19.00 8.50 -11.86
C GLY A 269 -18.81 9.11 -13.25
N VAL A 270 -17.60 9.66 -13.43
CA VAL A 270 -17.07 10.17 -14.70
C VAL A 270 -15.96 9.25 -15.22
N ARG A 271 -15.77 9.20 -16.53
CA ARG A 271 -14.87 8.25 -17.18
C ARG A 271 -14.08 8.93 -18.29
N GLY A 272 -12.87 8.42 -18.51
CA GLY A 272 -11.95 8.96 -19.48
C GLY A 272 -11.25 10.22 -18.98
N LEU A 273 -10.14 10.52 -19.65
CA LEU A 273 -9.19 11.54 -19.21
C LEU A 273 -9.82 12.94 -19.09
N ASP A 274 -10.46 13.40 -20.15
CA ASP A 274 -10.97 14.78 -20.22
C ASP A 274 -12.06 15.05 -19.20
N GLU A 275 -13.06 14.16 -19.10
CA GLU A 275 -14.18 14.33 -18.18
C GLU A 275 -13.72 14.20 -16.72
N THR A 276 -12.81 13.25 -16.45
CA THR A 276 -12.33 13.02 -15.08
C THR A 276 -11.48 14.20 -14.60
N ILE A 277 -10.57 14.74 -15.43
CA ILE A 277 -9.78 15.92 -15.07
C ILE A 277 -10.68 17.14 -14.88
N ALA A 278 -11.63 17.40 -15.78
CA ALA A 278 -12.56 18.51 -15.62
C ALA A 278 -13.37 18.40 -14.32
N ALA A 279 -13.94 17.23 -14.05
CA ALA A 279 -14.71 17.00 -12.84
C ALA A 279 -13.87 17.11 -11.55
N LEU A 280 -12.58 16.74 -11.61
CA LEU A 280 -11.66 16.84 -10.48
C LEU A 280 -11.22 18.28 -10.22
N GLN A 281 -10.68 18.97 -11.24
CA GLN A 281 -10.02 20.27 -11.03
C GLN A 281 -10.95 21.49 -11.18
N GLU A 282 -11.92 21.46 -12.12
CA GLU A 282 -12.79 22.59 -12.39
C GLU A 282 -14.05 22.56 -11.52
N GLU A 283 -14.65 21.39 -11.34
CA GLU A 283 -15.91 21.21 -10.64
C GLU A 283 -15.76 20.74 -9.20
N ASN A 284 -14.59 20.20 -8.84
CA ASN A 284 -14.29 19.59 -7.53
C ASN A 284 -15.34 18.56 -7.08
N ARG A 285 -15.88 17.79 -8.05
CA ARG A 285 -16.91 16.77 -7.81
C ARG A 285 -16.34 15.41 -7.49
N VAL A 286 -15.16 15.08 -8.02
CA VAL A 286 -14.52 13.78 -7.79
C VAL A 286 -13.99 13.72 -6.38
N TYR A 287 -14.31 12.65 -5.67
CA TYR A 287 -13.76 12.38 -4.34
C TYR A 287 -12.95 11.07 -4.27
N HIS A 288 -13.06 10.22 -5.31
CA HIS A 288 -12.29 8.99 -5.40
C HIS A 288 -11.95 8.72 -6.88
N LEU A 289 -10.67 8.61 -7.19
CA LEU A 289 -10.13 8.33 -8.51
C LEU A 289 -9.65 6.89 -8.61
N ALA A 290 -9.91 6.25 -9.74
CA ALA A 290 -9.28 5.01 -10.18
C ALA A 290 -8.43 5.30 -11.42
N VAL A 291 -7.16 4.92 -11.41
CA VAL A 291 -6.20 5.23 -12.48
C VAL A 291 -5.35 4.00 -12.78
N LEU A 292 -5.18 3.66 -14.06
CA LEU A 292 -4.20 2.65 -14.46
C LEU A 292 -2.79 3.11 -14.15
N TRP A 293 -2.01 2.25 -13.51
CA TRP A 293 -0.61 2.56 -13.23
C TRP A 293 0.22 2.75 -14.49
N GLU A 294 -0.06 1.96 -15.53
CA GLU A 294 0.62 1.98 -16.82
C GLU A 294 0.21 3.14 -17.73
N LEU A 295 -0.52 4.12 -17.20
CA LEU A 295 -0.92 5.31 -17.96
C LEU A 295 0.31 6.23 -18.14
N GLU A 296 0.96 6.14 -19.30
CA GLU A 296 2.18 6.89 -19.65
C GLU A 296 1.88 8.27 -20.26
N ASP A 297 0.64 8.71 -20.22
CA ASP A 297 0.24 10.00 -20.79
C ASP A 297 0.98 11.14 -20.09
N GLU A 298 1.32 12.16 -20.87
CA GLU A 298 1.85 13.42 -20.39
C GLU A 298 0.81 14.51 -20.47
N THR A 299 0.90 15.50 -19.60
CA THR A 299 0.07 16.70 -19.62
C THR A 299 0.88 17.94 -19.33
N ARG A 300 0.40 19.11 -19.77
CA ARG A 300 0.97 20.39 -19.37
C ARG A 300 0.51 20.73 -17.95
N TRP A 301 1.42 21.23 -17.17
CA TRP A 301 1.16 21.64 -15.79
C TRP A 301 1.50 23.11 -15.58
N CYS A 302 0.62 23.84 -14.96
CA CYS A 302 0.85 25.21 -14.51
C CYS A 302 1.17 25.23 -13.01
N ASP A 303 2.41 25.54 -12.64
CA ASP A 303 2.83 25.59 -11.24
C ASP A 303 2.17 26.74 -10.46
N ASN A 304 1.75 27.83 -11.12
CA ASN A 304 1.14 28.96 -10.45
C ASN A 304 -0.33 28.70 -10.09
N ASP A 305 -1.06 28.06 -10.99
CA ASP A 305 -2.52 27.81 -10.78
C ASP A 305 -2.80 26.39 -10.28
N GLU A 306 -1.76 25.54 -10.22
CA GLU A 306 -1.84 24.12 -9.85
C GLU A 306 -2.91 23.38 -10.68
N LEU A 307 -2.80 23.54 -12.02
CA LEU A 307 -3.76 22.99 -12.98
C LEU A 307 -3.09 22.15 -14.05
N ALA A 308 -3.73 21.04 -14.40
CA ALA A 308 -3.45 20.28 -15.60
C ALA A 308 -4.10 20.98 -16.81
N ILE A 309 -3.32 21.18 -17.88
CA ILE A 309 -3.77 21.83 -19.09
C ILE A 309 -3.88 20.75 -20.18
N ARG A 310 -5.10 20.51 -20.65
CA ARG A 310 -5.41 19.44 -21.61
C ARG A 310 -4.75 19.65 -22.99
N ASP A 311 -4.56 20.90 -23.38
CA ASP A 311 -3.83 21.21 -24.61
C ASP A 311 -2.31 21.06 -24.36
N ILE A 312 -1.76 19.93 -24.77
CA ILE A 312 -0.32 19.64 -24.63
C ILE A 312 0.59 20.58 -25.41
N THR A 313 0.03 21.38 -26.36
CA THR A 313 0.79 22.37 -27.12
C THR A 313 0.82 23.74 -26.45
N ALA A 314 0.02 23.96 -25.41
CA ALA A 314 -0.09 25.23 -24.71
C ALA A 314 1.16 25.51 -23.85
N GLU A 315 2.15 26.21 -24.39
CA GLU A 315 3.34 26.60 -23.66
C GLU A 315 3.08 27.60 -22.52
N GLU A 316 1.94 28.31 -22.58
CA GLU A 316 1.49 29.26 -21.56
C GLU A 316 0.15 28.84 -21.00
N CYS A 317 -0.04 29.04 -19.69
CA CYS A 317 -1.30 28.79 -19.02
C CYS A 317 -2.41 29.73 -19.53
N PRO A 318 -3.55 29.21 -19.93
CA PRO A 318 -4.65 30.04 -20.44
C PRO A 318 -5.28 30.94 -19.36
N PHE A 319 -4.99 30.72 -18.09
CA PHE A 319 -5.58 31.48 -16.97
C PHE A 319 -4.61 32.55 -16.44
N CYS A 320 -3.33 32.23 -16.23
CA CYS A 320 -2.39 33.17 -15.64
C CYS A 320 -1.25 33.60 -16.59
N SER A 321 -1.18 33.07 -17.82
CA SER A 321 -0.15 33.34 -18.82
C SER A 321 1.30 33.00 -18.39
N GLN A 322 1.46 32.22 -17.32
CA GLN A 322 2.77 31.68 -16.92
C GLN A 322 3.13 30.49 -17.82
N LYS A 323 4.43 30.26 -17.97
CA LYS A 323 4.92 29.09 -18.70
C LYS A 323 4.46 27.81 -18.05
N THR A 324 4.04 26.89 -18.88
CA THR A 324 3.69 25.52 -18.47
C THR A 324 4.85 24.58 -18.71
N ARG A 325 4.85 23.44 -18.06
CA ARG A 325 5.82 22.36 -18.27
C ARG A 325 5.14 21.03 -18.49
N MET A 326 5.79 20.14 -19.22
CA MET A 326 5.33 18.76 -19.39
C MET A 326 5.58 17.98 -18.10
N ARG A 327 4.59 17.19 -17.68
CA ARG A 327 4.68 16.26 -16.56
C ARG A 327 3.94 14.96 -16.89
N LEU A 328 4.36 13.86 -16.28
CA LEU A 328 3.58 12.63 -16.33
C LEU A 328 2.21 12.84 -15.69
N LEU A 329 1.19 12.34 -16.34
CA LEU A 329 -0.19 12.48 -15.87
C LEU A 329 -0.37 11.84 -14.47
N THR A 330 0.25 10.69 -14.22
CA THR A 330 0.20 10.02 -12.92
C THR A 330 0.74 10.89 -11.78
N GLU A 331 1.82 11.66 -12.01
CA GLU A 331 2.34 12.62 -11.02
C GLU A 331 1.37 13.78 -10.79
N VAL A 332 0.82 14.32 -11.89
CA VAL A 332 -0.14 15.42 -11.84
C VAL A 332 -1.41 15.00 -11.10
N LEU A 333 -1.88 13.77 -11.30
CA LEU A 333 -3.06 13.23 -10.59
C LEU A 333 -2.81 13.07 -9.09
N VAL A 334 -1.59 12.74 -8.66
CA VAL A 334 -1.22 12.73 -7.25
C VAL A 334 -1.38 14.12 -6.64
N ASP A 335 -0.81 15.15 -7.27
CA ASP A 335 -0.87 16.52 -6.78
C ASP A 335 -2.30 17.07 -6.79
N LEU A 336 -3.05 16.86 -7.89
CA LEU A 336 -4.44 17.27 -8.00
C LEU A 336 -5.34 16.61 -6.97
N SER A 337 -5.19 15.30 -6.78
CA SER A 337 -5.96 14.56 -5.80
C SER A 337 -5.71 15.07 -4.37
N ALA A 338 -4.44 15.32 -4.03
CA ALA A 338 -4.07 15.88 -2.74
C ALA A 338 -4.66 17.29 -2.55
N ALA A 339 -4.54 18.17 -3.56
CA ALA A 339 -5.06 19.54 -3.51
C ALA A 339 -6.59 19.62 -3.43
N ARG A 340 -7.29 18.65 -4.01
CA ARG A 340 -8.77 18.58 -4.05
C ARG A 340 -9.37 17.71 -2.95
N GLY A 341 -8.52 17.05 -2.14
CA GLY A 341 -8.97 16.13 -1.08
C GLY A 341 -9.67 14.90 -1.65
N ALA A 342 -9.30 14.48 -2.86
CA ALA A 342 -9.76 13.25 -3.47
C ALA A 342 -8.83 12.10 -3.07
N ARG A 343 -9.40 10.91 -2.92
CA ARG A 343 -8.66 9.67 -2.81
C ARG A 343 -8.21 9.24 -4.20
N LEU A 344 -7.03 8.64 -4.31
CA LEU A 344 -6.47 8.17 -5.57
C LEU A 344 -6.05 6.71 -5.40
N ASP A 345 -6.72 5.81 -6.11
CA ASP A 345 -6.38 4.39 -6.19
C ASP A 345 -5.74 4.10 -7.56
N PHE A 346 -4.49 3.68 -7.56
CA PHE A 346 -3.83 3.15 -8.74
C PHE A 346 -4.13 1.66 -8.88
N MET A 347 -4.51 1.22 -10.07
CA MET A 347 -4.70 -0.19 -10.40
C MET A 347 -3.57 -0.66 -11.30
N LEU A 348 -2.94 -1.77 -10.93
CA LEU A 348 -1.79 -2.31 -11.65
C LEU A 348 -1.94 -3.80 -11.95
N GLY A 349 -1.11 -4.28 -12.88
CA GLY A 349 -1.06 -5.67 -13.30
C GLY A 349 -2.16 -6.05 -14.28
N GLU A 350 -2.17 -7.32 -14.69
CA GLU A 350 -3.16 -7.87 -15.63
C GLU A 350 -4.26 -8.59 -14.83
N ASN A 351 -5.41 -7.96 -14.69
CA ASN A 351 -6.56 -8.51 -14.00
C ASN A 351 -7.87 -7.87 -14.50
N GLU A 352 -9.01 -8.44 -14.11
CA GLU A 352 -10.33 -7.99 -14.58
C GLU A 352 -10.60 -6.50 -14.29
N ASN A 353 -10.14 -5.96 -13.15
CA ASN A 353 -10.35 -4.55 -12.80
C ASN A 353 -9.55 -3.62 -13.72
N THR A 354 -8.29 -3.97 -14.01
CA THR A 354 -7.44 -3.20 -14.93
C THR A 354 -7.97 -3.27 -16.36
N ASP A 355 -8.52 -4.40 -16.79
CA ASP A 355 -9.16 -4.55 -18.11
C ASP A 355 -10.40 -3.66 -18.23
N ILE A 356 -11.28 -3.65 -17.22
CA ILE A 356 -12.44 -2.77 -17.16
C ILE A 356 -12.00 -1.30 -17.21
N LEU A 357 -11.03 -0.93 -16.37
CA LEU A 357 -10.54 0.44 -16.31
C LEU A 357 -9.93 0.89 -17.63
N ARG A 358 -9.20 -0.01 -18.32
CA ARG A 358 -8.60 0.26 -19.63
C ARG A 358 -9.65 0.34 -20.75
N ASP A 359 -10.47 -0.69 -20.86
CA ASP A 359 -11.31 -0.88 -22.04
C ASP A 359 -12.62 -0.11 -21.97
N GLU A 360 -13.23 -0.01 -20.78
CA GLU A 360 -14.51 0.67 -20.61
C GLU A 360 -14.34 2.14 -20.17
N PHE A 361 -13.28 2.46 -19.38
CA PHE A 361 -13.14 3.77 -18.75
C PHE A 361 -11.97 4.60 -19.29
N GLY A 362 -11.21 4.07 -20.26
CA GLY A 362 -10.11 4.81 -20.90
C GLY A 362 -8.91 5.05 -19.99
N GLY A 363 -8.67 4.18 -19.05
CA GLY A 363 -7.51 4.18 -18.14
C GLY A 363 -7.64 5.06 -16.90
N ILE A 364 -8.65 5.90 -16.83
CA ILE A 364 -8.92 6.80 -15.68
C ILE A 364 -10.41 7.04 -15.50
N ALA A 365 -10.84 7.05 -14.26
CA ALA A 365 -12.23 7.33 -13.90
C ALA A 365 -12.35 7.92 -12.50
N GLY A 366 -13.47 8.56 -12.20
CA GLY A 366 -13.70 9.21 -10.92
C GLY A 366 -15.10 9.01 -10.39
N LEU A 367 -15.22 8.63 -9.11
CA LEU A 367 -16.49 8.60 -8.41
C LEU A 367 -16.83 10.00 -7.90
N THR A 368 -18.05 10.45 -8.19
CA THR A 368 -18.47 11.83 -7.92
C THR A 368 -19.36 11.91 -6.68
N ARG A 369 -19.34 13.07 -6.01
CA ARG A 369 -20.12 13.31 -4.79
C ARG A 369 -21.63 13.47 -5.07
N PHE A 370 -21.99 13.86 -6.30
CA PHE A 370 -23.35 14.12 -6.79
C PHE A 370 -23.37 14.16 -8.32
#